data_baedb82101d1cbcc57dc7c0fd3a0fbf0
#
_entry.id   baedb82101d1cbcc57dc7c0fd3a0fbf0
#
_cell.length_a   1.000
_cell.length_b   1.000
_cell.length_c   1.000
_cell.angle_alpha   90.00
_cell.angle_beta   90.00
_cell.angle_gamma   90.00
#
_symmetry.space_group_name_H-M   'P 1'
#
loop_
_entity.id
_entity.type
_entity.pdbx_description
1 polymer ?
#
loop_
_entity_poly.entity_id
_entity_poly.type
_entity_poly.pdbx_seq_one_letter_code
_entity_poly.pdbx_strand_id
1 'polypeptide(L)'
;MEYGKTLRMIRQQKGITLKELANNICSVSFLSKFERGDSDITLSLMTKLLEKLMMNFDEFLFIHNDYQPDQLEQFFKTAGAAYLSRDVKKLKQLKETVLNNWKQYSVETYHYNALLLEIYESIVDTTYTTDGLKEYNIQLLSDYLFRVEVWGYYELKLYSGTMLLLEPDMVIMLSRTAYEKSARFKDYKKVSDSIIAVLFNTV
;
A
#
# COMPACT_ATOMS: atom_id res chain seq x y z
N MET A 1 -15.90 -5.55 8.90
CA MET A 1 -16.52 -5.09 10.19
C MET A 1 -16.74 -3.59 10.10
N GLU A 2 -17.70 -2.98 10.81
CA GLU A 2 -17.85 -1.52 10.83
C GLU A 2 -16.84 -0.89 11.79
N TYR A 3 -16.26 0.24 11.44
CA TYR A 3 -15.24 0.95 12.26
C TYR A 3 -15.70 1.18 13.70
N GLY A 4 -16.97 1.52 13.91
CA GLY A 4 -17.53 1.70 15.24
C GLY A 4 -17.50 0.46 16.12
N LYS A 5 -17.76 -0.71 15.54
CA LYS A 5 -17.70 -1.99 16.26
C LYS A 5 -16.26 -2.34 16.67
N THR A 6 -15.29 -2.06 15.81
CA THR A 6 -13.86 -2.23 16.13
C THR A 6 -13.45 -1.31 17.28
N LEU A 7 -13.84 -0.02 17.20
CA LEU A 7 -13.54 0.94 18.29
C LEU A 7 -14.16 0.51 19.63
N ARG A 8 -15.42 0.04 19.60
CA ARG A 8 -16.10 -0.48 20.80
C ARG A 8 -15.36 -1.66 21.41
N MET A 9 -14.96 -2.62 20.59
CA MET A 9 -14.21 -3.80 21.03
C MET A 9 -12.91 -3.38 21.71
N ILE A 10 -12.12 -2.52 21.08
CA ILE A 10 -10.85 -2.02 21.63
C ILE A 10 -11.06 -1.27 22.95
N ARG A 11 -12.03 -0.34 22.97
CA ARG A 11 -12.37 0.41 24.18
C ARG A 11 -12.73 -0.51 25.35
N GLN A 12 -13.57 -1.51 25.10
CA GLN A 12 -13.99 -2.49 26.12
C GLN A 12 -12.83 -3.34 26.61
N GLN A 13 -11.96 -3.79 25.73
CA GLN A 13 -10.76 -4.56 26.10
C GLN A 13 -9.81 -3.73 26.98
N LYS A 14 -9.75 -2.40 26.77
CA LYS A 14 -8.98 -1.49 27.60
C LYS A 14 -9.71 -1.06 28.89
N GLY A 15 -10.93 -1.58 29.16
CA GLY A 15 -11.71 -1.26 30.36
C GLY A 15 -12.23 0.18 30.40
N ILE A 16 -12.26 0.91 29.28
CA ILE A 16 -12.64 2.31 29.20
C ILE A 16 -14.14 2.42 28.93
N THR A 17 -14.85 3.22 29.72
CA THR A 17 -16.29 3.47 29.54
C THR A 17 -16.55 4.42 28.36
N LEU A 18 -17.78 4.37 27.80
CA LEU A 18 -18.22 5.34 26.79
C LEU A 18 -18.07 6.79 27.26
N LYS A 19 -18.40 7.06 28.52
CA LYS A 19 -18.30 8.40 29.12
C LYS A 19 -16.85 8.88 29.20
N GLU A 20 -15.95 8.02 29.61
CA GLU A 20 -14.51 8.34 29.69
C GLU A 20 -13.95 8.60 28.30
N LEU A 21 -14.25 7.74 27.31
CA LEU A 21 -13.72 7.93 25.95
C LEU A 21 -14.28 9.20 25.30
N ALA A 22 -15.58 9.46 25.42
CA ALA A 22 -16.23 10.61 24.81
C ALA A 22 -15.84 11.96 25.45
N ASN A 23 -15.44 11.96 26.72
CA ASN A 23 -15.20 13.18 27.50
C ASN A 23 -14.22 14.14 26.79
N ASN A 24 -14.63 15.41 26.63
CA ASN A 24 -13.91 16.49 25.96
C ASN A 24 -13.67 16.26 24.44
N ILE A 25 -14.31 15.24 23.81
CA ILE A 25 -14.17 14.94 22.38
C ILE A 25 -15.53 15.04 21.69
N CYS A 26 -16.56 14.34 22.20
CA CYS A 26 -17.90 14.33 21.62
C CYS A 26 -18.95 13.96 22.69
N SER A 27 -20.23 13.98 22.30
CA SER A 27 -21.27 13.51 23.23
C SER A 27 -21.27 11.99 23.34
N VAL A 28 -21.62 11.49 24.54
CA VAL A 28 -21.73 10.05 24.81
C VAL A 28 -22.75 9.40 23.88
N SER A 29 -23.86 10.09 23.57
CA SER A 29 -24.89 9.58 22.66
C SER A 29 -24.38 9.45 21.22
N PHE A 30 -23.54 10.39 20.75
CA PHE A 30 -22.91 10.32 19.44
C PHE A 30 -21.95 9.13 19.35
N LEU A 31 -21.04 9.00 20.32
CA LEU A 31 -20.10 7.87 20.36
C LEU A 31 -20.84 6.52 20.42
N SER A 32 -21.93 6.44 21.20
CA SER A 32 -22.76 5.23 21.27
C SER A 32 -23.40 4.88 19.93
N LYS A 33 -23.90 5.88 19.16
CA LYS A 33 -24.42 5.66 17.80
C LYS A 33 -23.34 5.17 16.85
N PHE A 34 -22.17 5.81 16.86
CA PHE A 34 -21.05 5.39 16.03
C PHE A 34 -20.62 3.95 16.34
N GLU A 35 -20.46 3.59 17.63
CA GLU A 35 -20.08 2.23 18.04
C GLU A 35 -21.11 1.14 17.65
N ARG A 36 -22.38 1.52 17.41
CA ARG A 36 -23.41 0.60 16.89
C ARG A 36 -23.47 0.55 15.36
N GLY A 37 -22.80 1.48 14.67
CA GLY A 37 -22.87 1.63 13.22
C GLY A 37 -24.05 2.51 12.75
N ASP A 38 -24.71 3.25 13.67
CA ASP A 38 -25.85 4.11 13.36
C ASP A 38 -25.42 5.52 12.88
N SER A 39 -24.14 5.82 12.83
CA SER A 39 -23.58 7.11 12.36
C SER A 39 -22.12 6.95 11.91
N ASP A 40 -21.70 7.83 11.01
CA ASP A 40 -20.30 7.99 10.63
C ASP A 40 -19.57 8.93 11.58
N ILE A 41 -18.23 8.91 11.50
CA ILE A 41 -17.34 9.77 12.27
C ILE A 41 -16.36 10.48 11.34
N THR A 42 -16.02 11.72 11.66
CA THR A 42 -14.95 12.41 10.93
C THR A 42 -13.58 11.87 11.33
N LEU A 43 -12.62 11.91 10.40
CA LEU A 43 -11.24 11.51 10.68
C LEU A 43 -10.66 12.26 11.88
N SER A 44 -10.92 13.56 12.00
CA SER A 44 -10.46 14.37 13.14
C SER A 44 -10.97 13.89 14.49
N LEU A 45 -12.25 13.47 14.57
CA LEU A 45 -12.80 12.90 15.80
C LEU A 45 -12.22 11.52 16.07
N MET A 46 -12.07 10.70 15.05
CA MET A 46 -11.48 9.36 15.18
C MET A 46 -10.05 9.43 15.71
N THR A 47 -9.22 10.34 15.17
CA THR A 47 -7.85 10.55 15.64
C THR A 47 -7.83 10.88 17.14
N LYS A 48 -8.67 11.82 17.61
CA LYS A 48 -8.75 12.18 19.04
C LYS A 48 -9.17 11.01 19.93
N LEU A 49 -10.09 10.17 19.46
CA LEU A 49 -10.51 8.97 20.21
C LEU A 49 -9.38 7.94 20.27
N LEU A 50 -8.64 7.73 19.18
CA LEU A 50 -7.50 6.82 19.16
C LEU A 50 -6.34 7.33 20.02
N GLU A 51 -6.02 8.62 19.97
CA GLU A 51 -5.03 9.25 20.88
C GLU A 51 -5.36 8.97 22.34
N LYS A 52 -6.64 9.12 22.73
CA LYS A 52 -7.09 8.83 24.09
C LYS A 52 -7.03 7.35 24.46
N LEU A 53 -7.12 6.46 23.48
CA LEU A 53 -6.90 5.03 23.63
C LEU A 53 -5.41 4.63 23.60
N MET A 54 -4.49 5.61 23.44
CA MET A 54 -3.06 5.36 23.23
C MET A 54 -2.82 4.34 22.09
N MET A 55 -3.47 4.61 20.96
CA MET A 55 -3.42 3.76 19.76
C MET A 55 -3.19 4.62 18.52
N ASN A 56 -2.32 4.18 17.63
CA ASN A 56 -2.16 4.82 16.32
C ASN A 56 -3.20 4.31 15.30
N PHE A 57 -3.33 5.05 14.20
CA PHE A 57 -4.33 4.75 13.19
C PHE A 57 -4.03 3.45 12.43
N ASP A 58 -2.75 3.16 12.18
CA ASP A 58 -2.32 1.95 11.48
C ASP A 58 -2.64 0.69 12.31
N GLU A 59 -2.39 0.74 13.62
CA GLU A 59 -2.75 -0.34 14.55
C GLU A 59 -4.27 -0.59 14.57
N PHE A 60 -5.07 0.49 14.62
CA PHE A 60 -6.52 0.40 14.56
C PHE A 60 -7.00 -0.24 13.25
N LEU A 61 -6.46 0.19 12.10
CA LEU A 61 -6.82 -0.38 10.80
C LEU A 61 -6.40 -1.84 10.67
N PHE A 62 -5.24 -2.21 11.20
CA PHE A 62 -4.78 -3.60 11.21
C PHE A 62 -5.74 -4.51 11.98
N ILE A 63 -6.20 -4.07 13.17
CA ILE A 63 -7.22 -4.79 13.95
C ILE A 63 -8.55 -4.83 13.20
N HIS A 64 -8.96 -3.70 12.61
CA HIS A 64 -10.20 -3.61 11.82
C HIS A 64 -10.23 -4.57 10.64
N ASN A 65 -9.09 -4.81 10.01
CA ASN A 65 -8.91 -5.73 8.88
C ASN A 65 -8.60 -7.18 9.33
N ASP A 66 -9.05 -7.58 10.51
CA ASP A 66 -8.82 -8.92 11.07
C ASP A 66 -7.32 -9.31 11.09
N TYR A 67 -6.47 -8.36 11.51
CA TYR A 67 -5.01 -8.50 11.57
C TYR A 67 -4.37 -8.81 10.21
N GLN A 68 -4.96 -8.27 9.14
CA GLN A 68 -4.38 -8.33 7.81
C GLN A 68 -3.81 -6.96 7.39
N PRO A 69 -2.75 -6.93 6.60
CA PRO A 69 -2.23 -5.71 6.01
C PRO A 69 -3.29 -4.96 5.20
N ASP A 70 -3.07 -3.67 4.98
CA ASP A 70 -3.89 -2.87 4.06
C ASP A 70 -3.84 -3.42 2.62
N GLN A 71 -4.79 -2.99 1.78
CA GLN A 71 -4.91 -3.49 0.40
C GLN A 71 -3.65 -3.26 -0.44
N LEU A 72 -2.97 -2.15 -0.24
CA LEU A 72 -1.75 -1.82 -0.97
C LEU A 72 -0.61 -2.76 -0.59
N GLU A 73 -0.39 -2.95 0.70
CA GLU A 73 0.63 -3.88 1.20
C GLU A 73 0.32 -5.32 0.83
N GLN A 74 -0.95 -5.71 0.92
CA GLN A 74 -1.41 -7.04 0.53
C GLN A 74 -1.19 -7.30 -0.97
N PHE A 75 -1.42 -6.29 -1.82
CA PHE A 75 -1.14 -6.39 -3.24
C PHE A 75 0.34 -6.71 -3.50
N PHE A 76 1.27 -5.90 -2.99
CA PHE A 76 2.70 -6.12 -3.20
C PHE A 76 3.19 -7.42 -2.57
N LYS A 77 2.71 -7.78 -1.38
CA LYS A 77 3.02 -9.04 -0.72
C LYS A 77 2.57 -10.24 -1.55
N THR A 78 1.35 -10.20 -2.09
CA THR A 78 0.78 -11.28 -2.89
C THR A 78 1.48 -11.39 -4.24
N ALA A 79 1.75 -10.26 -4.90
CA ALA A 79 2.48 -10.22 -6.17
C ALA A 79 3.91 -10.74 -6.01
N GLY A 80 4.63 -10.30 -4.98
CA GLY A 80 5.98 -10.76 -4.68
C GLY A 80 6.03 -12.26 -4.33
N ALA A 81 5.07 -12.76 -3.53
CA ALA A 81 4.98 -14.18 -3.21
C ALA A 81 4.70 -15.04 -4.45
N ALA A 82 3.80 -14.59 -5.34
CA ALA A 82 3.51 -15.28 -6.60
C ALA A 82 4.74 -15.31 -7.54
N TYR A 83 5.49 -14.19 -7.60
CA TYR A 83 6.74 -14.11 -8.33
C TYR A 83 7.79 -15.11 -7.80
N LEU A 84 8.04 -15.11 -6.48
CA LEU A 84 9.04 -15.98 -5.84
C LEU A 84 8.68 -17.47 -5.95
N SER A 85 7.39 -17.80 -5.87
CA SER A 85 6.91 -19.19 -6.04
C SER A 85 6.70 -19.59 -7.50
N ARG A 86 6.97 -18.70 -8.47
CA ARG A 86 6.74 -18.89 -9.91
C ARG A 86 5.28 -19.27 -10.23
N ASP A 87 4.32 -18.74 -9.48
CA ASP A 87 2.90 -18.98 -9.69
C ASP A 87 2.33 -18.06 -10.80
N VAL A 88 2.57 -18.46 -12.04
CA VAL A 88 2.09 -17.75 -13.25
C VAL A 88 0.58 -17.56 -13.23
N LYS A 89 -0.17 -18.56 -12.75
CA LYS A 89 -1.64 -18.49 -12.66
C LYS A 89 -2.07 -17.36 -11.74
N LYS A 90 -1.44 -17.25 -10.58
CA LYS A 90 -1.74 -16.20 -9.59
C LYS A 90 -1.38 -14.82 -10.13
N LEU A 91 -0.24 -14.67 -10.81
CA LEU A 91 0.16 -13.42 -11.46
C LEU A 91 -0.87 -12.97 -12.49
N LYS A 92 -1.34 -13.88 -13.37
CA LYS A 92 -2.38 -13.61 -14.37
C LYS A 92 -3.70 -13.16 -13.72
N GLN A 93 -4.14 -13.84 -12.67
CA GLN A 93 -5.36 -13.46 -11.93
C GLN A 93 -5.25 -12.07 -11.29
N LEU A 94 -4.12 -11.75 -10.67
CA LEU A 94 -3.88 -10.43 -10.11
C LEU A 94 -3.87 -9.35 -11.20
N LYS A 95 -3.21 -9.60 -12.33
CA LYS A 95 -3.16 -8.69 -13.47
C LYS A 95 -4.56 -8.41 -14.03
N GLU A 96 -5.37 -9.43 -14.21
CA GLU A 96 -6.76 -9.27 -14.65
C GLU A 96 -7.57 -8.42 -13.67
N THR A 97 -7.41 -8.64 -12.38
CA THR A 97 -8.10 -7.85 -11.34
C THR A 97 -7.73 -6.36 -11.42
N VAL A 98 -6.44 -6.03 -11.50
CA VAL A 98 -6.02 -4.62 -11.54
C VAL A 98 -6.37 -3.95 -12.89
N LEU A 99 -6.37 -4.69 -14.00
CA LEU A 99 -6.83 -4.19 -15.30
C LEU A 99 -8.34 -3.89 -15.29
N ASN A 100 -9.15 -4.72 -14.62
CA ASN A 100 -10.58 -4.46 -14.45
C ASN A 100 -10.81 -3.21 -13.59
N ASN A 101 -10.04 -3.03 -12.51
CA ASN A 101 -10.09 -1.81 -11.70
C ASN A 101 -9.67 -0.58 -12.53
N TRP A 102 -8.64 -0.69 -13.37
CA TRP A 102 -8.25 0.40 -14.25
C TRP A 102 -9.37 0.80 -15.22
N LYS A 103 -10.00 -0.20 -15.86
CA LYS A 103 -11.16 0.05 -16.76
C LYS A 103 -12.33 0.70 -16.02
N GLN A 104 -12.58 0.30 -14.78
CA GLN A 104 -13.70 0.80 -13.99
C GLN A 104 -13.48 2.21 -13.44
N TYR A 105 -12.27 2.49 -12.94
CA TYR A 105 -11.99 3.73 -12.20
C TYR A 105 -11.17 4.75 -12.99
N SER A 106 -10.54 4.35 -14.10
CA SER A 106 -9.66 5.19 -14.93
C SER A 106 -8.52 5.84 -14.14
N VAL A 107 -7.97 5.12 -13.15
CA VAL A 107 -6.86 5.57 -12.31
C VAL A 107 -5.58 4.85 -12.74
N GLU A 108 -4.59 5.61 -13.19
CA GLU A 108 -3.35 5.09 -13.81
C GLU A 108 -2.51 4.19 -12.89
N THR A 109 -2.61 4.35 -11.56
CA THR A 109 -1.90 3.47 -10.62
C THR A 109 -2.29 2.00 -10.78
N TYR A 110 -3.53 1.69 -11.15
CA TYR A 110 -3.92 0.32 -11.49
C TYR A 110 -3.23 -0.19 -12.76
N HIS A 111 -3.02 0.68 -13.74
CA HIS A 111 -2.27 0.34 -14.95
C HIS A 111 -0.81 0.05 -14.62
N TYR A 112 -0.16 0.88 -13.81
CA TYR A 112 1.23 0.62 -13.37
C TYR A 112 1.34 -0.71 -12.58
N ASN A 113 0.35 -1.04 -11.76
CA ASN A 113 0.30 -2.35 -11.10
C ASN A 113 0.18 -3.51 -12.09
N ALA A 114 -0.60 -3.34 -13.17
CA ALA A 114 -0.70 -4.35 -14.22
C ALA A 114 0.63 -4.54 -14.97
N LEU A 115 1.34 -3.44 -15.25
CA LEU A 115 2.68 -3.49 -15.88
C LEU A 115 3.69 -4.20 -14.98
N LEU A 116 3.69 -3.95 -13.67
CA LEU A 116 4.52 -4.67 -12.71
C LEU A 116 4.26 -6.19 -12.76
N LEU A 117 2.98 -6.59 -12.78
CA LEU A 117 2.61 -8.00 -12.83
C LEU A 117 2.99 -8.65 -14.17
N GLU A 118 2.91 -7.89 -15.27
CA GLU A 118 3.38 -8.33 -16.58
C GLU A 118 4.89 -8.56 -16.60
N ILE A 119 5.66 -7.70 -15.96
CA ILE A 119 7.10 -7.87 -15.73
C ILE A 119 7.38 -9.16 -14.97
N TYR A 120 6.70 -9.38 -13.84
CA TYR A 120 6.86 -10.60 -13.06
C TYR A 120 6.50 -11.86 -13.87
N GLU A 121 5.40 -11.80 -14.62
CA GLU A 121 4.97 -12.89 -15.49
C GLU A 121 6.03 -13.21 -16.55
N SER A 122 6.59 -12.21 -17.22
CA SER A 122 7.60 -12.40 -18.26
C SER A 122 8.90 -13.06 -17.75
N ILE A 123 9.25 -12.85 -16.48
CA ILE A 123 10.45 -13.43 -15.86
C ILE A 123 10.20 -14.89 -15.44
N VAL A 124 8.98 -15.23 -14.99
CA VAL A 124 8.69 -16.55 -14.44
C VAL A 124 8.07 -17.52 -15.42
N ASP A 125 7.39 -17.05 -16.47
CA ASP A 125 6.78 -17.84 -17.52
C ASP A 125 7.78 -18.06 -18.66
N THR A 126 8.38 -19.24 -18.72
CA THR A 126 9.35 -19.61 -19.77
C THR A 126 8.75 -19.68 -21.18
N THR A 127 7.44 -19.66 -21.30
CA THR A 127 6.72 -19.61 -22.59
C THR A 127 6.41 -18.18 -23.04
N TYR A 128 6.68 -17.20 -22.18
CA TYR A 128 6.45 -15.79 -22.46
C TYR A 128 7.46 -15.32 -23.52
N THR A 129 6.96 -14.85 -24.66
CA THR A 129 7.81 -14.20 -25.65
C THR A 129 8.00 -12.74 -25.23
N THR A 130 9.24 -12.30 -25.06
CA THR A 130 9.61 -10.93 -24.64
C THR A 130 9.11 -9.83 -25.57
N ASP A 131 8.61 -10.17 -26.76
CA ASP A 131 7.95 -9.25 -27.71
C ASP A 131 6.72 -8.51 -27.12
N GLY A 132 6.20 -8.96 -25.97
CA GLY A 132 5.08 -8.31 -25.26
C GLY A 132 5.48 -7.18 -24.30
N LEU A 133 6.69 -7.25 -23.73
CA LEU A 133 7.20 -6.16 -22.89
C LEU A 133 7.81 -5.08 -23.78
N LYS A 134 6.92 -4.30 -24.35
CA LYS A 134 7.32 -3.20 -25.21
C LYS A 134 8.15 -2.21 -24.36
N GLU A 135 9.25 -1.78 -24.92
CA GLU A 135 10.07 -0.65 -24.47
C GLU A 135 9.21 0.53 -24.00
N TYR A 136 8.06 0.73 -24.64
CA TYR A 136 7.00 1.65 -24.24
C TYR A 136 6.48 1.44 -22.80
N ASN A 137 6.27 0.22 -22.33
CA ASN A 137 5.74 -0.06 -20.99
C ASN A 137 6.76 0.29 -19.89
N ILE A 138 8.03 0.00 -20.15
CA ILE A 138 9.16 0.36 -19.27
C ILE A 138 9.30 1.89 -19.22
N GLN A 139 9.22 2.54 -20.39
CA GLN A 139 9.26 3.99 -20.49
C GLN A 139 8.13 4.65 -19.71
N LEU A 140 6.90 4.15 -19.83
CA LEU A 140 5.73 4.68 -19.13
C LEU A 140 5.90 4.63 -17.59
N LEU A 141 6.45 3.52 -17.06
CA LEU A 141 6.75 3.39 -15.63
C LEU A 141 7.87 4.34 -15.20
N SER A 142 8.93 4.44 -15.99
CA SER A 142 10.05 5.34 -15.72
C SER A 142 9.61 6.81 -15.72
N ASP A 143 8.80 7.21 -16.69
CA ASP A 143 8.25 8.57 -16.79
C ASP A 143 7.37 8.90 -15.57
N TYR A 144 6.56 7.95 -15.11
CA TYR A 144 5.81 8.11 -13.86
C TYR A 144 6.73 8.34 -12.67
N LEU A 145 7.73 7.48 -12.48
CA LEU A 145 8.66 7.55 -11.35
C LEU A 145 9.47 8.85 -11.36
N PHE A 146 9.90 9.33 -12.54
CA PHE A 146 10.59 10.62 -12.63
C PHE A 146 9.68 11.83 -12.35
N ARG A 147 8.41 11.74 -12.74
CA ARG A 147 7.44 12.84 -12.57
C ARG A 147 7.00 13.01 -11.10
N VAL A 148 6.86 11.92 -10.33
CA VAL A 148 6.43 12.00 -8.93
C VAL A 148 7.51 12.69 -8.10
N GLU A 149 7.14 13.78 -7.41
CA GLU A 149 8.10 14.60 -6.64
C GLU A 149 8.50 13.96 -5.30
N VAL A 150 7.62 13.20 -4.68
CA VAL A 150 7.84 12.60 -3.36
C VAL A 150 7.52 11.11 -3.45
N TRP A 151 8.53 10.29 -3.22
CA TRP A 151 8.36 8.84 -3.25
C TRP A 151 8.00 8.31 -1.86
N GLY A 152 6.81 7.70 -1.78
CA GLY A 152 6.36 6.94 -0.64
C GLY A 152 6.57 5.43 -0.82
N TYR A 153 5.84 4.66 -0.04
CA TYR A 153 5.89 3.19 -0.08
C TYR A 153 5.54 2.63 -1.47
N TYR A 154 4.54 3.22 -2.14
CA TYR A 154 4.07 2.75 -3.45
C TYR A 154 5.15 2.85 -4.52
N GLU A 155 5.75 4.03 -4.69
CA GLU A 155 6.77 4.28 -5.72
C GLU A 155 8.01 3.41 -5.50
N LEU A 156 8.44 3.26 -4.25
CA LEU A 156 9.58 2.41 -3.90
C LEU A 156 9.31 0.93 -4.21
N LYS A 157 8.10 0.43 -3.92
CA LYS A 157 7.72 -0.95 -4.25
C LYS A 157 7.59 -1.16 -5.75
N LEU A 158 6.98 -0.22 -6.46
CA LEU A 158 6.86 -0.27 -7.91
C LEU A 158 8.24 -0.29 -8.57
N TYR A 159 9.12 0.62 -8.18
CA TYR A 159 10.49 0.68 -8.67
C TYR A 159 11.27 -0.60 -8.36
N SER A 160 11.25 -1.06 -7.12
CA SER A 160 11.96 -2.29 -6.72
C SER A 160 11.53 -3.51 -7.56
N GLY A 161 10.27 -3.61 -7.93
CA GLY A 161 9.76 -4.70 -8.77
C GLY A 161 10.10 -4.56 -10.25
N THR A 162 10.42 -3.36 -10.73
CA THR A 162 10.72 -3.09 -12.14
C THR A 162 12.23 -3.03 -12.44
N MET A 163 13.09 -2.90 -11.42
CA MET A 163 14.55 -2.74 -11.55
C MET A 163 15.20 -3.79 -12.46
N LEU A 164 14.71 -5.04 -12.40
CA LEU A 164 15.30 -6.18 -13.12
C LEU A 164 15.28 -6.06 -14.65
N LEU A 165 14.43 -5.17 -15.19
CA LEU A 165 14.31 -4.95 -16.64
C LEU A 165 14.89 -3.61 -17.09
N LEU A 166 15.44 -2.82 -16.16
CA LEU A 166 16.04 -1.53 -16.48
C LEU A 166 17.51 -1.70 -16.82
N GLU A 167 17.99 -0.88 -17.77
CA GLU A 167 19.41 -0.76 -18.04
C GLU A 167 20.18 -0.26 -16.81
N PRO A 168 21.44 -0.70 -16.59
CA PRO A 168 22.23 -0.37 -15.39
C PRO A 168 22.28 1.12 -15.09
N ASP A 169 22.47 1.96 -16.09
CA ASP A 169 22.54 3.42 -15.91
C ASP A 169 21.18 3.99 -15.41
N MET A 170 20.08 3.44 -15.90
CA MET A 170 18.73 3.80 -15.45
C MET A 170 18.50 3.36 -14.01
N VAL A 171 18.95 2.16 -13.62
CA VAL A 171 18.89 1.67 -12.24
C VAL A 171 19.62 2.62 -11.30
N ILE A 172 20.86 3.00 -11.63
CA ILE A 172 21.66 3.94 -10.82
C ILE A 172 20.94 5.28 -10.68
N MET A 173 20.42 5.83 -11.78
CA MET A 173 19.73 7.11 -11.78
C MET A 173 18.44 7.08 -10.96
N LEU A 174 17.61 6.04 -11.13
CA LEU A 174 16.36 5.90 -10.37
C LEU A 174 16.61 5.56 -8.90
N SER A 175 17.66 4.82 -8.55
CA SER A 175 18.02 4.56 -7.15
C SER A 175 18.46 5.83 -6.43
N ARG A 176 19.21 6.71 -7.09
CA ARG A 176 19.54 8.05 -6.58
C ARG A 176 18.27 8.88 -6.39
N THR A 177 17.40 8.89 -7.41
CA THR A 177 16.10 9.57 -7.37
C THR A 177 15.23 9.05 -6.23
N ALA A 178 15.18 7.73 -6.01
CA ALA A 178 14.46 7.10 -4.92
C ALA A 178 14.95 7.60 -3.56
N TYR A 179 16.26 7.63 -3.36
CA TYR A 179 16.86 8.13 -2.12
C TYR A 179 16.53 9.61 -1.87
N GLU A 180 16.70 10.48 -2.88
CA GLU A 180 16.45 11.91 -2.76
C GLU A 180 14.97 12.22 -2.52
N LYS A 181 14.06 11.61 -3.30
CA LYS A 181 12.62 11.87 -3.23
C LYS A 181 11.93 11.23 -2.03
N SER A 182 12.51 10.19 -1.40
CA SER A 182 12.00 9.58 -0.18
C SER A 182 12.56 10.20 1.12
N ALA A 183 13.48 11.14 1.04
CA ALA A 183 14.19 11.71 2.20
C ALA A 183 13.26 12.30 3.29
N ARG A 184 12.08 12.79 2.92
CA ARG A 184 11.07 13.29 3.88
C ARG A 184 10.48 12.20 4.77
N PHE A 185 10.58 10.94 4.37
CA PHE A 185 10.07 9.77 5.09
C PHE A 185 11.13 9.02 5.91
N LYS A 186 12.29 9.61 6.14
CA LYS A 186 13.42 8.95 6.86
C LYS A 186 13.01 8.35 8.21
N ASP A 187 12.06 8.97 8.91
CA ASP A 187 11.57 8.56 10.23
C ASP A 187 10.29 7.68 10.14
N TYR A 188 9.79 7.42 8.93
CA TYR A 188 8.65 6.54 8.71
C TYR A 188 9.11 5.15 8.29
N LYS A 189 9.11 4.22 9.25
CA LYS A 189 9.72 2.90 9.13
C LYS A 189 9.37 2.14 7.84
N LYS A 190 8.10 2.11 7.45
CA LYS A 190 7.62 1.39 6.25
C LYS A 190 8.32 1.88 4.97
N VAL A 191 8.58 3.17 4.85
CA VAL A 191 9.26 3.78 3.70
C VAL A 191 10.77 3.64 3.85
N SER A 192 11.33 3.86 5.04
CA SER A 192 12.77 3.70 5.26
C SER A 192 13.26 2.26 5.04
N ASP A 193 12.50 1.25 5.46
CA ASP A 193 12.80 -0.15 5.16
C ASP A 193 12.74 -0.43 3.64
N SER A 194 11.82 0.23 2.93
CA SER A 194 11.68 0.06 1.49
C SER A 194 12.82 0.71 0.70
N ILE A 195 13.32 1.88 1.11
CA ILE A 195 14.48 2.50 0.45
C ILE A 195 15.77 1.71 0.71
N ILE A 196 15.94 1.18 1.92
CA ILE A 196 17.06 0.28 2.22
C ILE A 196 17.04 -0.93 1.29
N ALA A 197 15.89 -1.58 1.11
CA ALA A 197 15.75 -2.72 0.19
C ALA A 197 16.07 -2.33 -1.26
N VAL A 198 15.64 -1.15 -1.74
CA VAL A 198 15.98 -0.63 -3.06
C VAL A 198 17.50 -0.48 -3.21
N LEU A 199 18.15 0.17 -2.25
CA LEU A 199 19.62 0.40 -2.31
C LEU A 199 20.42 -0.90 -2.25
N PHE A 200 19.98 -1.89 -1.47
CA PHE A 200 20.60 -3.22 -1.46
C PHE A 200 20.50 -3.94 -2.79
N ASN A 201 19.37 -3.78 -3.50
CA ASN A 201 19.17 -4.42 -4.80
C ASN A 201 19.90 -3.68 -5.95
N THR A 202 20.46 -2.49 -5.71
CA THR A 202 21.19 -1.69 -6.70
C THR A 202 22.67 -2.11 -6.81
N VAL A 203 23.21 -2.76 -5.77
CA VAL A 203 24.60 -3.24 -5.67
C VAL A 203 24.73 -4.66 -6.21
#